data_25ea837d17658352dcd7d4f6bbd00ce8
#
_entry.id   25ea837d17658352dcd7d4f6bbd00ce8
#
_cell.length_a   1.000
_cell.length_b   1.000
_cell.length_c   1.000
_cell.angle_alpha   90.00
_cell.angle_beta   90.00
_cell.angle_gamma   90.00
#
_symmetry.space_group_name_H-M   'P 1'
#
loop_
_entity.id
_entity.type
_entity.pdbx_description
1 polymer ?
#
loop_
_entity_poly.entity_id
_entity_poly.type
_entity_poly.pdbx_seq_one_letter_code
_entity_poly.pdbx_strand_id
1 'polypeptide(L)'
;KNEEFQLQSTSVLLRSDQIDWDEIKTKIETLYLSIPTITLDLYQIQVNQDDILNFNKELDSLTLLVEQERKEECLNKLATIYEYIPKFAEKATTDELEKTILETKKNLFKGYSKLDSKNWGEISQDVNQTVESFTKLLTNVNEKDSKQYTINKIYVMLNELKNAVNIQDTNVFLIKYKNILEELNDL
;
A
#
# COMPACT_ATOMS: atom_id res chain seq x y z
N LYS A 1 -3.18 -1.34 11.42
CA LYS A 1 -1.73 -1.00 11.26
C LYS A 1 -0.87 -2.24 11.11
N ASN A 2 -1.13 -3.27 11.90
CA ASN A 2 -0.33 -4.50 11.85
C ASN A 2 -0.50 -5.23 10.51
N GLU A 3 -1.71 -5.27 9.97
CA GLU A 3 -2.04 -5.90 8.71
C GLU A 3 -1.40 -5.16 7.53
N GLU A 4 -1.42 -3.83 7.56
CA GLU A 4 -0.74 -2.99 6.58
C GLU A 4 0.76 -3.30 6.55
N PHE A 5 1.39 -3.38 7.71
CA PHE A 5 2.80 -3.75 7.83
C PHE A 5 3.05 -5.13 7.23
N GLN A 6 2.19 -6.11 7.50
CA GLN A 6 2.34 -7.46 6.96
C GLN A 6 2.24 -7.48 5.44
N LEU A 7 1.32 -6.73 4.86
CA LEU A 7 1.20 -6.62 3.40
C LEU A 7 2.44 -6.00 2.78
N GLN A 8 2.95 -4.92 3.36
CA GLN A 8 4.16 -4.25 2.89
C GLN A 8 5.39 -5.15 3.00
N SER A 9 5.58 -5.81 4.14
CA SER A 9 6.73 -6.69 4.35
C SER A 9 6.70 -7.92 3.45
N THR A 10 5.53 -8.46 3.17
CA THR A 10 5.37 -9.56 2.22
C THR A 10 5.80 -9.13 0.82
N SER A 11 5.46 -7.91 0.41
CA SER A 11 5.88 -7.39 -0.91
C SER A 11 7.39 -7.25 -1.02
N VAL A 12 8.07 -6.88 0.07
CA VAL A 12 9.54 -6.79 0.09
C VAL A 12 10.17 -8.18 -0.11
N LEU A 13 9.63 -9.19 0.55
CA LEU A 13 10.12 -10.57 0.41
C LEU A 13 9.95 -11.08 -1.02
N LEU A 14 8.88 -10.70 -1.70
CA LEU A 14 8.65 -11.07 -3.10
C LEU A 14 9.64 -10.44 -4.07
N ARG A 15 10.33 -9.36 -3.66
CA ARG A 15 11.34 -8.70 -4.50
C ARG A 15 12.77 -9.14 -4.22
N SER A 16 12.96 -10.12 -3.37
CA SER A 16 14.27 -10.71 -3.15
C SER A 16 14.78 -11.43 -4.41
N ASP A 17 16.09 -11.42 -4.63
CA ASP A 17 16.71 -12.15 -5.74
C ASP A 17 16.46 -13.65 -5.64
N GLN A 18 16.46 -14.15 -4.40
CA GLN A 18 16.01 -15.52 -4.10
C GLN A 18 14.82 -15.44 -3.16
N ILE A 19 13.64 -15.75 -3.68
CA ILE A 19 12.41 -15.67 -2.92
C ILE A 19 12.33 -16.86 -1.97
N ASP A 20 12.20 -16.57 -0.67
CA ASP A 20 11.92 -17.58 0.34
C ASP A 20 10.40 -17.74 0.46
N TRP A 21 9.85 -18.66 -0.33
CA TRP A 21 8.41 -18.90 -0.37
C TRP A 21 7.85 -19.43 0.95
N ASP A 22 8.65 -20.15 1.72
CA ASP A 22 8.23 -20.64 3.04
C ASP A 22 8.05 -19.48 4.03
N GLU A 23 8.94 -18.50 3.99
CA GLU A 23 8.79 -17.31 4.83
C GLU A 23 7.55 -16.50 4.44
N ILE A 24 7.27 -16.38 3.13
CA ILE A 24 6.06 -15.71 2.64
C ILE A 24 4.81 -16.44 3.11
N LYS A 25 4.78 -17.76 3.05
CA LYS A 25 3.67 -18.58 3.56
C LYS A 25 3.44 -18.33 5.04
N THR A 26 4.50 -18.27 5.83
CA THR A 26 4.41 -17.98 7.27
C THR A 26 3.80 -16.61 7.54
N LYS A 27 4.18 -15.59 6.76
CA LYS A 27 3.60 -14.25 6.90
C LYS A 27 2.11 -14.24 6.56
N ILE A 28 1.70 -14.96 5.55
CA ILE A 28 0.28 -15.07 5.18
C ILE A 28 -0.51 -15.81 6.27
N GLU A 29 0.04 -16.87 6.83
CA GLU A 29 -0.59 -17.57 7.96
C GLU A 29 -0.79 -16.63 9.15
N THR A 30 0.17 -15.74 9.41
CA THR A 30 0.05 -14.72 10.44
C THR A 30 -1.12 -13.76 10.17
N LEU A 31 -1.34 -13.39 8.91
CA LEU A 31 -2.51 -12.59 8.53
C LEU A 31 -3.82 -13.33 8.85
N TYR A 32 -3.91 -14.61 8.53
CA TYR A 32 -5.10 -15.40 8.83
C TYR A 32 -5.42 -15.46 10.32
N LEU A 33 -4.42 -15.44 11.18
CA LEU A 33 -4.63 -15.41 12.64
C LEU A 33 -5.34 -14.12 13.08
N SER A 34 -5.12 -13.03 12.37
CA SER A 34 -5.73 -11.73 12.70
C SER A 34 -7.15 -11.57 12.15
N ILE A 35 -7.52 -12.33 11.12
CA ILE A 35 -8.77 -12.13 10.37
C ILE A 35 -10.04 -12.19 11.24
N PRO A 36 -10.21 -13.18 12.15
CA PRO A 36 -11.43 -13.21 12.95
C PRO A 36 -11.63 -11.97 13.81
N THR A 37 -10.57 -11.46 14.41
CA THR A 37 -10.64 -10.24 15.23
C THR A 37 -10.94 -9.02 14.37
N ILE A 38 -10.27 -8.89 13.23
CA ILE A 38 -10.51 -7.79 12.28
C ILE A 38 -11.95 -7.84 11.79
N THR A 39 -12.44 -9.00 11.41
CA THR A 39 -13.81 -9.18 10.91
C THR A 39 -14.83 -8.75 11.95
N LEU A 40 -14.64 -9.15 13.21
CA LEU A 40 -15.52 -8.75 14.30
C LEU A 40 -15.51 -7.23 14.47
N ASP A 41 -14.34 -6.61 14.49
CA ASP A 41 -14.21 -5.16 14.64
C ASP A 41 -14.88 -4.42 13.46
N LEU A 42 -14.74 -4.92 12.24
CA LEU A 42 -15.35 -4.33 11.06
C LEU A 42 -16.88 -4.44 11.10
N TYR A 43 -17.45 -5.55 11.59
CA TYR A 43 -18.89 -5.68 11.81
C TYR A 43 -19.38 -4.66 12.83
N GLN A 44 -18.65 -4.44 13.90
CA GLN A 44 -19.04 -3.51 14.97
C GLN A 44 -19.10 -2.06 14.48
N ILE A 45 -18.30 -1.67 13.51
CA ILE A 45 -18.32 -0.33 12.91
C ILE A 45 -19.15 -0.27 11.63
N GLN A 46 -19.91 -1.32 11.35
CA GLN A 46 -20.86 -1.37 10.23
C GLN A 46 -20.23 -1.23 8.85
N VAL A 47 -19.06 -1.80 8.64
CA VAL A 47 -18.47 -1.94 7.31
C VAL A 47 -19.35 -2.87 6.47
N ASN A 48 -19.46 -2.57 5.18
CA ASN A 48 -20.22 -3.38 4.24
C ASN A 48 -19.79 -4.84 4.28
N GLN A 49 -20.74 -5.75 4.45
CA GLN A 49 -20.44 -7.19 4.56
C GLN A 49 -19.84 -7.77 3.29
N ASP A 50 -20.23 -7.26 2.11
CA ASP A 50 -19.66 -7.72 0.84
C ASP A 50 -18.18 -7.34 0.73
N ASP A 51 -17.80 -6.18 1.23
CA ASP A 51 -16.40 -5.76 1.26
C ASP A 51 -15.56 -6.66 2.16
N ILE A 52 -16.09 -7.02 3.32
CA ILE A 52 -15.40 -7.94 4.25
C ILE A 52 -15.25 -9.32 3.61
N LEU A 53 -16.31 -9.83 2.99
CA LEU A 53 -16.28 -11.11 2.30
C LEU A 53 -15.28 -11.11 1.15
N ASN A 54 -15.28 -10.08 0.34
CA ASN A 54 -14.36 -9.95 -0.80
C ASN A 54 -12.91 -9.83 -0.35
N PHE A 55 -12.65 -9.08 0.73
CA PHE A 55 -11.31 -9.01 1.33
C PHE A 55 -10.81 -10.41 1.70
N ASN A 56 -11.65 -11.21 2.35
CA ASN A 56 -11.29 -12.59 2.72
C ASN A 56 -11.03 -13.46 1.48
N LYS A 57 -11.86 -13.32 0.44
CA LYS A 57 -11.66 -14.04 -0.82
C LYS A 57 -10.35 -13.66 -1.50
N GLU A 58 -9.99 -12.39 -1.48
CA GLU A 58 -8.73 -11.93 -2.05
C GLU A 58 -7.53 -12.50 -1.30
N LEU A 59 -7.62 -12.60 0.03
CA LEU A 59 -6.57 -13.22 0.83
C LEU A 59 -6.43 -14.72 0.50
N ASP A 60 -7.55 -15.43 0.33
CA ASP A 60 -7.53 -16.83 -0.09
C ASP A 60 -6.89 -16.98 -1.47
N SER A 61 -7.20 -16.09 -2.40
CA SER A 61 -6.59 -16.08 -3.73
C SER A 61 -5.09 -15.85 -3.66
N LEU A 62 -4.63 -14.94 -2.80
CA LEU A 62 -3.20 -14.70 -2.57
C LEU A 62 -2.51 -15.98 -2.09
N THR A 63 -3.14 -16.70 -1.15
CA THR A 63 -2.60 -17.94 -0.63
C THR A 63 -2.34 -18.95 -1.74
N LEU A 64 -3.31 -19.12 -2.65
CA LEU A 64 -3.16 -20.03 -3.80
C LEU A 64 -2.04 -19.58 -4.75
N LEU A 65 -1.91 -18.28 -4.99
CA LEU A 65 -0.84 -17.74 -5.84
C LEU A 65 0.55 -17.97 -5.23
N VAL A 66 0.66 -17.85 -3.91
CA VAL A 66 1.92 -18.13 -3.20
C VAL A 66 2.27 -19.62 -3.28
N GLU A 67 1.30 -20.50 -3.14
CA GLU A 67 1.51 -21.95 -3.31
C GLU A 67 2.02 -22.29 -4.72
N GLN A 68 1.59 -21.53 -5.73
CA GLN A 68 2.00 -21.68 -7.11
C GLN A 68 3.30 -20.92 -7.44
N GLU A 69 3.86 -20.19 -6.47
CA GLU A 69 5.06 -19.40 -6.61
C GLU A 69 5.01 -18.38 -7.77
N ARG A 70 3.85 -17.72 -7.92
CA ARG A 70 3.59 -16.76 -9.00
C ARG A 70 3.84 -15.34 -8.51
N LYS A 71 5.11 -14.90 -8.58
CA LYS A 71 5.59 -13.64 -8.03
C LYS A 71 4.78 -12.42 -8.47
N GLU A 72 4.65 -12.22 -9.78
CA GLU A 72 4.01 -11.01 -10.31
C GLU A 72 2.54 -10.93 -9.92
N GLU A 73 1.82 -12.06 -10.01
CA GLU A 73 0.42 -12.11 -9.62
C GLU A 73 0.25 -11.95 -8.12
N CYS A 74 1.20 -12.44 -7.31
CA CYS A 74 1.20 -12.18 -5.86
C CYS A 74 1.31 -10.70 -5.55
N LEU A 75 2.21 -9.98 -6.22
CA LEU A 75 2.37 -8.54 -6.02
C LEU A 75 1.09 -7.78 -6.40
N ASN A 76 0.48 -8.13 -7.54
CA ASN A 76 -0.76 -7.51 -7.97
C ASN A 76 -1.91 -7.81 -7.00
N LYS A 77 -1.97 -9.04 -6.47
CA LYS A 77 -2.98 -9.43 -5.49
C LYS A 77 -2.81 -8.67 -4.17
N LEU A 78 -1.57 -8.48 -3.71
CA LEU A 78 -1.29 -7.67 -2.52
C LEU A 78 -1.79 -6.24 -2.71
N ALA A 79 -1.60 -5.66 -3.88
CA ALA A 79 -2.11 -4.32 -4.17
C ALA A 79 -3.64 -4.27 -4.13
N THR A 80 -4.32 -5.30 -4.65
CA THR A 80 -5.77 -5.43 -4.58
C THR A 80 -6.25 -5.53 -3.13
N ILE A 81 -5.58 -6.33 -2.33
CA ILE A 81 -5.90 -6.48 -0.90
C ILE A 81 -5.70 -5.15 -0.17
N TYR A 82 -4.61 -4.45 -0.47
CA TYR A 82 -4.32 -3.16 0.16
C TYR A 82 -5.41 -2.12 -0.11
N GLU A 83 -6.11 -2.20 -1.23
CA GLU A 83 -7.20 -1.26 -1.55
C GLU A 83 -8.33 -1.27 -0.51
N TYR A 84 -8.50 -2.37 0.22
CA TYR A 84 -9.50 -2.46 1.28
C TYR A 84 -9.13 -1.66 2.52
N ILE A 85 -7.84 -1.39 2.76
CA ILE A 85 -7.39 -0.68 3.96
C ILE A 85 -7.95 0.74 4.03
N PRO A 86 -7.78 1.62 3.03
CA PRO A 86 -8.41 2.93 3.08
C PRO A 86 -9.94 2.85 3.06
N LYS A 87 -10.51 1.85 2.41
CA LYS A 87 -11.96 1.63 2.38
C LYS A 87 -12.52 1.34 3.78
N PHE A 88 -11.85 0.48 4.54
CA PHE A 88 -12.24 0.18 5.92
C PHE A 88 -11.98 1.38 6.84
N ALA A 89 -10.92 2.13 6.60
CA ALA A 89 -10.57 3.31 7.38
C ALA A 89 -11.65 4.40 7.31
N GLU A 90 -12.40 4.49 6.21
CA GLU A 90 -13.53 5.43 6.11
C GLU A 90 -14.55 5.24 7.22
N LYS A 91 -14.72 4.03 7.71
CA LYS A 91 -15.62 3.72 8.83
C LYS A 91 -14.91 3.70 10.17
N ALA A 92 -13.60 3.44 10.20
CA ALA A 92 -12.85 3.21 11.43
C ALA A 92 -12.34 4.50 12.06
N THR A 93 -12.13 5.55 11.31
CA THR A 93 -11.55 6.80 11.80
C THR A 93 -12.21 8.02 11.17
N THR A 94 -12.18 9.15 11.89
CA THR A 94 -12.57 10.47 11.37
C THR A 94 -11.34 11.34 11.09
N ASP A 95 -10.14 10.83 11.32
CA ASP A 95 -8.89 11.55 11.10
C ASP A 95 -8.58 11.63 9.61
N GLU A 96 -8.77 12.81 9.03
CA GLU A 96 -8.53 13.08 7.61
C GLU A 96 -7.05 12.89 7.21
N LEU A 97 -6.13 13.18 8.11
CA LEU A 97 -4.70 12.93 7.86
C LEU A 97 -4.44 11.44 7.69
N GLU A 98 -4.93 10.63 8.61
CA GLU A 98 -4.78 9.16 8.54
C GLU A 98 -5.41 8.58 7.27
N LYS A 99 -6.62 9.01 6.93
CA LYS A 99 -7.30 8.57 5.70
C LYS A 99 -6.51 8.93 4.45
N THR A 100 -5.99 10.16 4.38
CA THR A 100 -5.22 10.62 3.24
C THR A 100 -3.89 9.88 3.10
N ILE A 101 -3.22 9.58 4.21
CA ILE A 101 -1.99 8.78 4.22
C ILE A 101 -2.27 7.38 3.66
N LEU A 102 -3.34 6.73 4.11
CA LEU A 102 -3.68 5.39 3.64
C LEU A 102 -4.06 5.38 2.16
N GLU A 103 -4.79 6.37 1.69
CA GLU A 103 -5.13 6.52 0.28
C GLU A 103 -3.88 6.74 -0.58
N THR A 104 -2.95 7.57 -0.10
CA THR A 104 -1.67 7.82 -0.75
C THR A 104 -0.83 6.55 -0.85
N LYS A 105 -0.73 5.81 0.24
CA LYS A 105 -0.01 4.52 0.27
C LYS A 105 -0.64 3.50 -0.67
N LYS A 106 -1.97 3.45 -0.75
CA LYS A 106 -2.68 2.56 -1.68
C LYS A 106 -2.26 2.82 -3.12
N ASN A 107 -2.31 4.06 -3.56
CA ASN A 107 -1.94 4.43 -4.93
C ASN A 107 -0.46 4.20 -5.20
N LEU A 108 0.39 4.52 -4.23
CA LEU A 108 1.83 4.28 -4.31
C LEU A 108 2.13 2.79 -4.46
N PHE A 109 1.46 1.95 -3.68
CA PHE A 109 1.62 0.50 -3.73
C PHE A 109 1.15 -0.08 -5.07
N LYS A 110 0.09 0.46 -5.66
CA LYS A 110 -0.38 0.04 -6.99
C LYS A 110 0.71 0.23 -8.05
N GLY A 111 1.36 1.37 -8.07
CA GLY A 111 2.46 1.63 -9.01
C GLY A 111 3.63 0.67 -8.76
N TYR A 112 4.01 0.49 -7.51
CA TYR A 112 5.06 -0.42 -7.10
C TYR A 112 4.78 -1.87 -7.53
N SER A 113 3.55 -2.34 -7.40
CA SER A 113 3.18 -3.72 -7.73
C SER A 113 3.32 -4.04 -9.22
N LYS A 114 3.34 -3.03 -10.08
CA LYS A 114 3.39 -3.17 -11.54
C LYS A 114 4.79 -3.04 -12.13
N LEU A 115 5.81 -2.82 -11.30
CA LEU A 115 7.17 -2.55 -11.79
C LEU A 115 7.70 -3.66 -12.70
N ASP A 116 7.40 -4.92 -12.38
CA ASP A 116 7.90 -6.06 -13.16
C ASP A 116 7.27 -6.12 -14.56
N SER A 117 6.06 -5.63 -14.73
CA SER A 117 5.40 -5.55 -16.03
C SER A 117 6.04 -4.50 -16.96
N LYS A 118 6.75 -3.54 -16.38
CA LYS A 118 7.34 -2.38 -17.06
C LYS A 118 6.31 -1.58 -17.86
N ASN A 119 5.05 -1.65 -17.46
CA ASN A 119 4.00 -0.81 -18.04
C ASN A 119 4.06 0.59 -17.40
N TRP A 120 5.03 1.38 -17.85
CA TRP A 120 5.30 2.70 -17.29
C TRP A 120 4.15 3.68 -17.48
N GLY A 121 3.30 3.46 -18.47
CA GLY A 121 2.08 4.25 -18.65
C GLY A 121 1.11 4.10 -17.48
N GLU A 122 0.84 2.87 -17.07
CA GLU A 122 -0.01 2.59 -15.91
C GLU A 122 0.64 3.03 -14.61
N ILE A 123 1.94 2.78 -14.45
CA ILE A 123 2.70 3.22 -13.27
C ILE A 123 2.64 4.73 -13.14
N SER A 124 2.77 5.46 -14.25
CA SER A 124 2.65 6.91 -14.28
C SER A 124 1.29 7.38 -13.77
N GLN A 125 0.21 6.72 -14.19
CA GLN A 125 -1.14 7.05 -13.71
C GLN A 125 -1.26 6.85 -12.20
N ASP A 126 -0.73 5.75 -11.66
CA ASP A 126 -0.77 5.46 -10.23
C ASP A 126 0.04 6.49 -9.44
N VAL A 127 1.21 6.86 -9.93
CA VAL A 127 2.04 7.90 -9.28
C VAL A 127 1.34 9.27 -9.33
N ASN A 128 0.73 9.62 -10.45
CA ASN A 128 -0.02 10.88 -10.55
C ASN A 128 -1.20 10.91 -9.57
N GLN A 129 -1.91 9.81 -9.41
CA GLN A 129 -2.99 9.71 -8.42
C GLN A 129 -2.45 9.80 -7.00
N THR A 130 -1.27 9.23 -6.75
CA THR A 130 -0.60 9.35 -5.45
C THR A 130 -0.33 10.80 -5.10
N VAL A 131 0.25 11.55 -6.04
CA VAL A 131 0.53 12.99 -5.85
C VAL A 131 -0.77 13.76 -5.62
N GLU A 132 -1.79 13.51 -6.44
CA GLU A 132 -3.08 14.18 -6.34
C GLU A 132 -3.74 13.94 -4.97
N SER A 133 -3.77 12.70 -4.50
CA SER A 133 -4.33 12.37 -3.18
C SER A 133 -3.61 13.10 -2.07
N PHE A 134 -2.29 13.21 -2.15
CA PHE A 134 -1.46 13.84 -1.13
C PHE A 134 -1.56 15.36 -1.15
N THR A 135 -1.89 15.97 -2.28
CA THR A 135 -2.05 17.41 -2.42
C THR A 135 -3.05 18.00 -1.44
N LYS A 136 -4.05 17.23 -1.04
CA LYS A 136 -5.06 17.65 -0.06
C LYS A 136 -4.44 18.08 1.27
N LEU A 137 -3.34 17.45 1.67
CA LEU A 137 -2.67 17.80 2.93
C LEU A 137 -1.94 19.13 2.87
N LEU A 138 -1.54 19.58 1.69
CA LEU A 138 -0.89 20.87 1.51
C LEU A 138 -1.87 22.02 1.70
N THR A 139 -3.14 21.83 1.36
CA THR A 139 -4.18 22.86 1.41
C THR A 139 -4.91 22.91 2.74
N ASN A 140 -4.94 21.80 3.50
CA ASN A 140 -5.78 21.64 4.69
C ASN A 140 -5.02 21.71 6.00
N VAL A 141 -3.69 21.69 6.01
CA VAL A 141 -2.89 21.69 7.24
C VAL A 141 -2.31 23.09 7.46
N ASN A 142 -2.83 23.79 8.47
CA ASN A 142 -2.36 25.11 8.88
C ASN A 142 -1.28 25.04 9.98
N GLU A 143 -0.80 23.87 10.30
CA GLU A 143 0.17 23.69 11.37
C GLU A 143 1.60 23.98 10.88
N LYS A 144 2.29 24.86 11.60
CA LYS A 144 3.70 25.22 11.36
C LYS A 144 4.64 24.35 12.21
N ASP A 145 4.33 23.08 12.34
CA ASP A 145 5.12 22.16 13.16
C ASP A 145 5.97 21.22 12.30
N SER A 146 6.64 20.29 12.96
CA SER A 146 7.44 19.26 12.30
C SER A 146 6.63 18.38 11.33
N LYS A 147 5.32 18.20 11.61
CA LYS A 147 4.41 17.46 10.74
C LYS A 147 4.23 18.14 9.39
N GLN A 148 4.01 19.46 9.39
CA GLN A 148 3.89 20.21 8.13
C GLN A 148 5.17 20.16 7.31
N TYR A 149 6.32 20.23 7.97
CA TYR A 149 7.61 20.08 7.29
C TYR A 149 7.70 18.70 6.61
N THR A 150 7.35 17.63 7.32
CA THR A 150 7.38 16.28 6.76
C THR A 150 6.40 16.13 5.60
N ILE A 151 5.20 16.69 5.71
CA ILE A 151 4.20 16.67 4.63
C ILE A 151 4.77 17.36 3.38
N ASN A 152 5.34 18.53 3.54
CA ASN A 152 5.93 19.27 2.42
C ASN A 152 7.10 18.50 1.79
N LYS A 153 7.93 17.87 2.61
CA LYS A 153 9.04 17.03 2.16
C LYS A 153 8.54 15.84 1.34
N ILE A 154 7.51 15.15 1.82
CA ILE A 154 6.91 14.02 1.09
C ILE A 154 6.36 14.46 -0.26
N TYR A 155 5.72 15.63 -0.32
CA TYR A 155 5.23 16.17 -1.58
C TYR A 155 6.37 16.36 -2.59
N VAL A 156 7.49 16.91 -2.16
CA VAL A 156 8.69 17.03 -3.01
C VAL A 156 9.17 15.65 -3.46
N MET A 157 9.23 14.69 -2.53
CA MET A 157 9.69 13.34 -2.84
C MET A 157 8.77 12.64 -3.85
N LEU A 158 7.45 12.82 -3.74
CA LEU A 158 6.49 12.26 -4.68
C LEU A 158 6.67 12.83 -6.09
N ASN A 159 6.93 14.13 -6.19
CA ASN A 159 7.23 14.75 -7.49
C ASN A 159 8.55 14.24 -8.07
N GLU A 160 9.54 13.98 -7.24
CA GLU A 160 10.80 13.36 -7.67
C GLU A 160 10.58 11.92 -8.15
N LEU A 161 9.60 11.19 -7.57
CA LEU A 161 9.23 9.85 -8.03
C LEU A 161 8.73 9.88 -9.48
N LYS A 162 8.04 10.95 -9.89
CA LYS A 162 7.63 11.12 -11.29
C LYS A 162 8.83 11.11 -12.25
N ASN A 163 9.97 11.64 -11.83
CA ASN A 163 11.18 11.62 -12.65
C ASN A 163 11.69 10.18 -12.86
N ALA A 164 11.62 9.34 -11.83
CA ALA A 164 11.98 7.94 -11.95
C ALA A 164 11.10 7.22 -12.97
N VAL A 165 9.80 7.54 -12.98
CA VAL A 165 8.85 6.99 -13.96
C VAL A 165 9.19 7.48 -15.36
N ASN A 166 9.51 8.77 -15.51
CA ASN A 166 9.85 9.35 -16.81
C ASN A 166 11.11 8.72 -17.43
N ILE A 167 12.11 8.42 -16.62
CA ILE A 167 13.33 7.73 -17.09
C ILE A 167 13.16 6.21 -17.16
N GLN A 168 12.04 5.69 -16.67
CA GLN A 168 11.68 4.27 -16.72
C GLN A 168 12.74 3.37 -16.05
N ASP A 169 13.25 3.79 -14.92
CA ASP A 169 14.27 3.05 -14.16
C ASP A 169 13.67 2.43 -12.91
N THR A 170 13.63 1.10 -12.88
CA THR A 170 13.06 0.33 -11.77
C THR A 170 13.83 0.52 -10.47
N ASN A 171 15.16 0.53 -10.52
CA ASN A 171 15.97 0.67 -9.30
C ASN A 171 15.82 2.06 -8.68
N VAL A 172 15.82 3.10 -9.51
CA VAL A 172 15.61 4.47 -9.03
C VAL A 172 14.20 4.59 -8.41
N PHE A 173 13.20 4.00 -9.05
CA PHE A 173 11.84 3.98 -8.51
C PHE A 173 11.83 3.31 -7.12
N LEU A 174 12.43 2.15 -6.97
CA LEU A 174 12.43 1.39 -5.72
C LEU A 174 13.11 2.16 -4.58
N ILE A 175 14.23 2.84 -4.85
CA ILE A 175 14.91 3.67 -3.85
C ILE A 175 13.99 4.78 -3.37
N LYS A 176 13.39 5.51 -4.30
CA LYS A 176 12.50 6.63 -3.97
C LYS A 176 11.22 6.15 -3.28
N TYR A 177 10.63 5.06 -3.75
CA TYR A 177 9.47 4.42 -3.14
C TYR A 177 9.71 4.09 -1.67
N LYS A 178 10.82 3.41 -1.38
CA LYS A 178 11.17 3.01 -0.02
C LYS A 178 11.30 4.22 0.90
N ASN A 179 11.98 5.25 0.45
CA ASN A 179 12.19 6.47 1.23
C ASN A 179 10.88 7.20 1.50
N ILE A 180 10.00 7.29 0.50
CA ILE A 180 8.67 7.90 0.67
C ILE A 180 7.84 7.12 1.67
N LEU A 181 7.83 5.80 1.55
CA LEU A 181 7.06 4.94 2.45
C LEU A 181 7.50 5.09 3.91
N GLU A 182 8.80 5.17 4.16
CA GLU A 182 9.34 5.41 5.50
C GLU A 182 8.84 6.74 6.07
N GLU A 183 8.86 7.81 5.28
CA GLU A 183 8.36 9.11 5.71
C GLU A 183 6.85 9.09 5.98
N LEU A 184 6.08 8.42 5.12
CA LEU A 184 4.63 8.26 5.34
C LEU A 184 4.33 7.48 6.62
N ASN A 185 5.11 6.45 6.91
CA ASN A 185 4.93 5.65 8.13
C ASN A 185 5.23 6.45 9.40
N ASP A 186 6.09 7.46 9.32
CA ASP A 186 6.46 8.30 10.46
C ASP A 186 5.47 9.44 10.73
N LEU A 187 4.54 9.71 9.81
CA LEU A 187 3.46 10.67 10.04
C LEU A 187 2.41 10.10 10.97
#